data_ad8e0aed1763b574d91c823742c53e47
#
_entry.id   ad8e0aed1763b574d91c823742c53e47
#
_cell.length_a   1.000
_cell.length_b   1.000
_cell.length_c   1.000
_cell.angle_alpha   90.00
_cell.angle_beta   90.00
_cell.angle_gamma   90.00
#
_symmetry.space_group_name_H-M   'P 1'
#
loop_
_entity.id
_entity.type
_entity.pdbx_description
1 polymer ?
#
loop_
_entity_poly.entity_id
_entity_poly.type
_entity_poly.pdbx_seq_one_letter_code
_entity_poly.pdbx_strand_id
1 'polypeptide(L)'
;VFGILISYLTVRKRSFLTGILDTVTMFPYIIPGSVLGISFLYAFNSKPLLLSGTAIIIIISLSIRRMPYTIRSSTAIIGQISPSVEEAAISLGCTETKSFVKVTVPMMMSGVLSGAIMSWITLISELSSSIILYTSKTQTLTVAIYAEVIRSNFGNAAAYYPETNPLIPLDHTARKSNTPVSKAVVIRLVPGGERSDGGSDQSWVG
;
A
#
# COMPACT_ATOMS: atom_id res chain seq x y z
N VAL A 1 6.28 0.20 -14.48
CA VAL A 1 6.46 0.64 -15.88
C VAL A 1 5.33 1.57 -16.28
N PHE A 2 4.04 1.15 -16.24
CA PHE A 2 2.90 1.99 -16.64
C PHE A 2 2.85 3.34 -15.91
N GLY A 3 3.06 3.37 -14.59
CA GLY A 3 3.06 4.60 -13.81
C GLY A 3 4.13 5.61 -14.28
N ILE A 4 5.33 5.15 -14.62
CA ILE A 4 6.41 5.99 -15.13
C ILE A 4 6.05 6.57 -16.50
N LEU A 5 5.50 5.73 -17.39
CA LEU A 5 5.09 6.17 -18.72
C LEU A 5 3.97 7.22 -18.66
N ILE A 6 2.96 6.99 -17.83
CA ILE A 6 1.84 7.93 -17.63
C ILE A 6 2.38 9.26 -17.07
N SER A 7 3.24 9.22 -16.07
CA SER A 7 3.84 10.43 -15.48
C SER A 7 4.66 11.22 -16.52
N TYR A 8 5.44 10.52 -17.36
CA TYR A 8 6.19 11.14 -18.44
C TYR A 8 5.29 11.86 -19.43
N LEU A 9 4.25 11.16 -19.92
CA LEU A 9 3.31 11.75 -20.89
C LEU A 9 2.58 12.94 -20.31
N THR A 10 2.14 12.86 -19.05
CA THR A 10 1.38 13.93 -18.39
C THR A 10 2.22 15.19 -18.19
N VAL A 11 3.51 15.08 -17.90
CA VAL A 11 4.39 16.24 -17.63
C VAL A 11 5.03 16.79 -18.90
N ARG A 12 5.56 15.92 -19.77
CA ARG A 12 6.34 16.32 -20.95
C ARG A 12 5.49 16.57 -22.19
N LYS A 13 4.45 15.75 -22.41
CA LYS A 13 3.56 15.88 -23.58
C LYS A 13 2.15 16.33 -23.14
N ARG A 14 2.08 17.57 -22.63
CA ARG A 14 0.82 18.17 -22.21
C ARG A 14 -0.16 18.26 -23.35
N SER A 15 -1.26 17.54 -23.28
CA SER A 15 -2.38 17.54 -24.22
C SER A 15 -3.69 17.40 -23.44
N PHE A 16 -4.81 17.71 -24.07
CA PHE A 16 -6.13 17.45 -23.50
C PHE A 16 -6.30 15.95 -23.11
N LEU A 17 -5.81 15.04 -23.94
CA LEU A 17 -5.85 13.60 -23.66
C LEU A 17 -5.01 13.20 -22.44
N THR A 18 -3.84 13.82 -22.24
CA THR A 18 -3.01 13.53 -21.07
C THR A 18 -3.63 14.07 -19.79
N GLY A 19 -4.39 15.17 -19.86
CA GLY A 19 -5.18 15.67 -18.74
C GLY A 19 -6.30 14.71 -18.33
N ILE A 20 -7.01 14.16 -19.31
CA ILE A 20 -8.02 13.12 -19.06
C ILE A 20 -7.36 11.88 -18.46
N LEU A 21 -6.24 11.44 -19.01
CA LEU A 21 -5.50 10.27 -18.51
C LEU A 21 -5.08 10.45 -17.04
N ASP A 22 -4.57 11.63 -16.67
CA ASP A 22 -4.20 11.95 -15.29
C ASP A 22 -5.42 11.88 -14.35
N THR A 23 -6.57 12.42 -14.78
CA THR A 23 -7.80 12.38 -14.01
C THR A 23 -8.33 10.95 -13.85
N VAL A 24 -8.38 10.18 -14.94
CA VAL A 24 -8.86 8.78 -14.92
C VAL A 24 -8.00 7.89 -14.03
N THR A 25 -6.70 8.10 -14.02
CA THR A 25 -5.79 7.32 -13.16
C THR A 25 -5.99 7.59 -11.66
N MET A 26 -6.67 8.68 -11.29
CA MET A 26 -6.99 9.00 -9.89
C MET A 26 -8.29 8.35 -9.39
N PHE A 27 -9.21 7.97 -10.30
CA PHE A 27 -10.49 7.38 -9.89
C PHE A 27 -10.36 6.17 -8.94
N PRO A 28 -9.47 5.19 -9.19
CA PRO A 28 -9.35 4.04 -8.30
C PRO A 28 -8.93 4.38 -6.87
N TYR A 29 -8.28 5.53 -6.68
CA TYR A 29 -7.89 6.02 -5.36
C TYR A 29 -9.07 6.63 -4.60
N ILE A 30 -9.96 7.34 -5.30
CA ILE A 30 -11.11 8.04 -4.73
C ILE A 30 -12.23 7.05 -4.38
N ILE A 31 -12.39 5.99 -5.18
CA ILE A 31 -13.45 5.00 -4.98
C ILE A 31 -13.18 4.19 -3.70
N PRO A 32 -14.18 4.04 -2.80
CA PRO A 32 -14.06 3.14 -1.65
C PRO A 32 -13.67 1.72 -2.07
N GLY A 33 -12.75 1.09 -1.32
CA GLY A 33 -12.24 -0.25 -1.67
C GLY A 33 -13.31 -1.32 -1.76
N SER A 34 -14.34 -1.24 -0.92
CA SER A 34 -15.48 -2.16 -0.95
C SER A 34 -16.28 -2.03 -2.25
N VAL A 35 -16.52 -0.80 -2.72
CA VAL A 35 -17.22 -0.55 -3.99
C VAL A 35 -16.40 -1.08 -5.15
N LEU A 36 -15.10 -0.81 -5.16
CA LEU A 36 -14.20 -1.35 -6.18
C LEU A 36 -14.20 -2.89 -6.17
N GLY A 37 -14.11 -3.52 -5.00
CA GLY A 37 -14.16 -4.97 -4.85
C GLY A 37 -15.43 -5.58 -5.40
N ILE A 38 -16.60 -5.01 -5.09
CA ILE A 38 -17.90 -5.46 -5.62
C ILE A 38 -17.94 -5.28 -7.14
N SER A 39 -17.47 -4.15 -7.65
CA SER A 39 -17.43 -3.88 -9.09
C SER A 39 -16.56 -4.89 -9.84
N PHE A 40 -15.40 -5.24 -9.28
CA PHE A 40 -14.53 -6.27 -9.83
C PHE A 40 -15.16 -7.65 -9.78
N LEU A 41 -15.81 -8.00 -8.66
CA LEU A 41 -16.52 -9.27 -8.55
C LEU A 41 -17.59 -9.37 -9.64
N TYR A 42 -18.40 -8.34 -9.81
CA TYR A 42 -19.47 -8.32 -10.81
C TYR A 42 -18.91 -8.36 -12.24
N ALA A 43 -17.90 -7.56 -12.56
CA ALA A 43 -17.33 -7.47 -13.90
C ALA A 43 -16.62 -8.75 -14.34
N PHE A 44 -15.98 -9.46 -13.41
CA PHE A 44 -15.15 -10.65 -13.71
C PHE A 44 -15.78 -11.97 -13.23
N ASN A 45 -17.09 -11.99 -13.01
CA ASN A 45 -17.83 -13.19 -12.64
C ASN A 45 -18.51 -13.90 -13.84
N SER A 46 -18.29 -13.41 -15.05
CA SER A 46 -18.89 -13.95 -16.28
C SER A 46 -17.85 -14.24 -17.35
N LYS A 47 -18.19 -15.18 -18.25
CA LYS A 47 -17.37 -15.46 -19.43
C LYS A 47 -17.31 -14.21 -20.35
N PRO A 48 -16.19 -13.92 -21.03
CA PRO A 48 -15.02 -14.80 -21.21
C PRO A 48 -13.96 -14.70 -20.09
N LEU A 49 -13.99 -13.72 -19.21
CA LEU A 49 -12.97 -13.45 -18.20
C LEU A 49 -13.46 -13.80 -16.78
N LEU A 50 -13.57 -15.09 -16.51
CA LEU A 50 -13.93 -15.58 -15.18
C LEU A 50 -12.69 -15.53 -14.24
N LEU A 51 -12.48 -14.40 -13.58
CA LEU A 51 -11.38 -14.22 -12.61
C LEU A 51 -11.84 -14.26 -11.15
N SER A 52 -13.15 -14.28 -10.91
CA SER A 52 -13.72 -14.36 -9.56
C SER A 52 -13.20 -15.59 -8.82
N GLY A 53 -12.79 -15.43 -7.58
CA GLY A 53 -12.24 -16.50 -6.75
C GLY A 53 -10.77 -16.84 -7.01
N THR A 54 -10.08 -16.12 -7.88
CA THR A 54 -8.65 -16.30 -8.15
C THR A 54 -7.81 -15.24 -7.43
N ALA A 55 -6.53 -15.54 -7.15
CA ALA A 55 -5.60 -14.56 -6.61
C ALA A 55 -5.36 -13.39 -7.60
N ILE A 56 -5.55 -13.63 -8.90
CA ILE A 56 -5.30 -12.66 -9.96
C ILE A 56 -6.21 -11.44 -9.83
N ILE A 57 -7.50 -11.63 -9.51
CA ILE A 57 -8.44 -10.51 -9.34
C ILE A 57 -8.03 -9.61 -8.18
N ILE A 58 -7.52 -10.19 -7.08
CA ILE A 58 -7.02 -9.45 -5.93
C ILE A 58 -5.79 -8.64 -6.32
N ILE A 59 -4.82 -9.26 -7.01
CA ILE A 59 -3.60 -8.60 -7.49
C ILE A 59 -3.93 -7.43 -8.41
N ILE A 60 -4.84 -7.63 -9.37
CA ILE A 60 -5.26 -6.57 -10.31
C ILE A 60 -5.94 -5.42 -9.56
N SER A 61 -6.89 -5.73 -8.66
CA SER A 61 -7.61 -4.73 -7.87
C SER A 61 -6.66 -3.89 -7.02
N LEU A 62 -5.74 -4.54 -6.31
CA LEU A 62 -4.74 -3.87 -5.48
C LEU A 62 -3.75 -3.06 -6.32
N SER A 63 -3.30 -3.58 -7.46
CA SER A 63 -2.37 -2.88 -8.36
C SER A 63 -2.98 -1.61 -8.92
N ILE A 64 -4.20 -1.68 -9.41
CA ILE A 64 -4.92 -0.51 -9.97
C ILE A 64 -5.13 0.55 -8.88
N ARG A 65 -5.52 0.13 -7.69
CA ARG A 65 -5.79 1.05 -6.58
C ARG A 65 -4.54 1.74 -6.05
N ARG A 66 -3.37 1.12 -6.16
CA ARG A 66 -2.09 1.67 -5.68
C ARG A 66 -1.28 2.39 -6.75
N MET A 67 -1.67 2.24 -8.02
CA MET A 67 -0.99 2.90 -9.14
C MET A 67 -0.90 4.43 -8.99
N PRO A 68 -1.91 5.16 -8.48
CA PRO A 68 -1.84 6.60 -8.26
C PRO A 68 -0.66 7.07 -7.40
N TYR A 69 -0.23 6.30 -6.40
CA TYR A 69 0.94 6.67 -5.57
C TYR A 69 2.21 6.76 -6.39
N THR A 70 2.47 5.74 -7.22
CA THR A 70 3.64 5.71 -8.09
C THR A 70 3.56 6.81 -9.16
N ILE A 71 2.38 7.05 -9.74
CA ILE A 71 2.19 8.10 -10.73
C ILE A 71 2.49 9.47 -10.10
N ARG A 72 1.92 9.79 -8.95
CA ARG A 72 2.11 11.10 -8.30
C ARG A 72 3.54 11.35 -7.86
N SER A 73 4.21 10.37 -7.26
CA SER A 73 5.61 10.53 -6.88
C SER A 73 6.52 10.67 -8.12
N SER A 74 6.27 9.89 -9.16
CA SER A 74 7.00 9.99 -10.43
C SER A 74 6.76 11.35 -11.12
N THR A 75 5.52 11.85 -11.11
CA THR A 75 5.16 13.17 -11.67
C THR A 75 5.88 14.29 -10.93
N ALA A 76 5.96 14.21 -9.61
CA ALA A 76 6.67 15.21 -8.79
C ALA A 76 8.16 15.27 -9.12
N ILE A 77 8.82 14.13 -9.28
CA ILE A 77 10.25 14.08 -9.63
C ILE A 77 10.49 14.55 -11.06
N ILE A 78 9.67 14.11 -12.03
CA ILE A 78 9.88 14.53 -13.42
C ILE A 78 9.66 16.04 -13.62
N GLY A 79 8.80 16.64 -12.79
CA GLY A 79 8.61 18.09 -12.76
C GLY A 79 9.85 18.87 -12.28
N GLN A 80 10.75 18.23 -11.54
CA GLN A 80 12.00 18.80 -11.06
C GLN A 80 13.16 18.62 -12.04
N ILE A 81 13.06 17.67 -12.97
CA ILE A 81 14.06 17.41 -13.99
C ILE A 81 13.88 18.44 -15.12
N SER A 82 14.92 19.23 -15.41
CA SER A 82 14.87 20.19 -16.52
C SER A 82 14.71 19.47 -17.87
N PRO A 83 13.82 19.95 -18.77
CA PRO A 83 13.71 19.44 -20.14
C PRO A 83 15.04 19.50 -20.93
N SER A 84 15.91 20.46 -20.62
CA SER A 84 17.19 20.62 -21.26
C SER A 84 18.11 19.38 -21.17
N VAL A 85 17.93 18.54 -20.15
CA VAL A 85 18.69 17.29 -20.02
C VAL A 85 18.33 16.30 -21.14
N GLU A 86 17.04 16.20 -21.46
CA GLU A 86 16.55 15.37 -22.56
C GLU A 86 16.97 15.94 -23.92
N GLU A 87 16.88 17.27 -24.09
CA GLU A 87 17.29 17.98 -25.30
C GLU A 87 18.80 17.85 -25.57
N ALA A 88 19.63 17.92 -24.52
CA ALA A 88 21.06 17.68 -24.62
C ALA A 88 21.37 16.24 -25.09
N ALA A 89 20.68 15.24 -24.55
CA ALA A 89 20.84 13.86 -24.98
C ALA A 89 20.45 13.66 -26.45
N ILE A 90 19.37 14.31 -26.91
CA ILE A 90 18.93 14.28 -28.31
C ILE A 90 19.94 14.98 -29.21
N SER A 91 20.49 16.11 -28.80
CA SER A 91 21.53 16.84 -29.52
C SER A 91 22.83 16.04 -29.69
N LEU A 92 23.10 15.11 -28.75
CA LEU A 92 24.20 14.14 -28.84
C LEU A 92 23.87 12.90 -29.68
N GLY A 93 22.75 12.91 -30.42
CA GLY A 93 22.36 11.84 -31.35
C GLY A 93 21.47 10.71 -30.72
N CYS A 94 20.97 10.90 -29.52
CA CYS A 94 19.99 9.98 -28.96
C CYS A 94 18.60 10.20 -29.59
N THR A 95 17.88 9.13 -29.86
CA THR A 95 16.43 9.24 -30.15
C THR A 95 15.64 9.57 -28.89
N GLU A 96 14.45 10.18 -28.99
CA GLU A 96 13.59 10.49 -27.86
C GLU A 96 13.39 9.27 -26.93
N THR A 97 13.13 8.10 -27.49
CA THR A 97 12.94 6.87 -26.72
C THR A 97 14.20 6.45 -25.96
N LYS A 98 15.38 6.58 -26.59
CA LYS A 98 16.66 6.28 -25.92
C LYS A 98 16.97 7.29 -24.82
N SER A 99 16.71 8.58 -25.04
CA SER A 99 16.83 9.62 -24.03
C SER A 99 15.91 9.32 -22.83
N PHE A 100 14.65 9.02 -23.08
CA PHE A 100 13.70 8.61 -22.03
C PHE A 100 14.24 7.44 -21.19
N VAL A 101 14.60 6.32 -21.83
CA VAL A 101 14.98 5.09 -21.11
C VAL A 101 16.34 5.21 -20.42
N LYS A 102 17.32 5.85 -21.07
CA LYS A 102 18.71 5.90 -20.57
C LYS A 102 19.02 7.09 -19.67
N VAL A 103 18.24 8.17 -19.76
CA VAL A 103 18.49 9.41 -19.00
C VAL A 103 17.33 9.67 -18.03
N THR A 104 16.12 9.84 -18.56
CA THR A 104 14.97 10.27 -17.74
C THR A 104 14.55 9.20 -16.74
N VAL A 105 14.44 7.93 -17.15
CA VAL A 105 14.01 6.82 -16.25
C VAL A 105 14.98 6.64 -15.08
N PRO A 106 16.31 6.57 -15.24
CA PRO A 106 17.24 6.50 -14.12
C PRO A 106 17.13 7.68 -13.16
N MET A 107 16.97 8.91 -13.68
CA MET A 107 16.80 10.11 -12.86
C MET A 107 15.49 10.10 -12.06
N MET A 108 14.45 9.45 -12.58
CA MET A 108 13.16 9.29 -11.89
C MET A 108 13.16 8.22 -10.81
N MET A 109 14.18 7.35 -10.72
CA MET A 109 14.14 6.16 -9.85
C MET A 109 13.94 6.51 -8.38
N SER A 110 14.46 7.65 -7.89
CA SER A 110 14.23 8.09 -6.51
C SER A 110 12.74 8.30 -6.20
N GLY A 111 12.01 8.97 -7.11
CA GLY A 111 10.56 9.16 -6.99
C GLY A 111 9.77 7.86 -7.17
N VAL A 112 10.19 7.01 -8.09
CA VAL A 112 9.56 5.70 -8.30
C VAL A 112 9.70 4.82 -7.06
N LEU A 113 10.89 4.78 -6.45
CA LEU A 113 11.14 4.05 -5.21
C LEU A 113 10.33 4.60 -4.04
N SER A 114 10.27 5.91 -3.88
CA SER A 114 9.43 6.56 -2.87
C SER A 114 7.95 6.16 -3.02
N GLY A 115 7.42 6.26 -4.24
CA GLY A 115 6.03 5.84 -4.54
C GLY A 115 5.79 4.34 -4.34
N ALA A 116 6.79 3.51 -4.65
CA ALA A 116 6.71 2.07 -4.43
C ALA A 116 6.67 1.72 -2.94
N ILE A 117 7.48 2.37 -2.10
CA ILE A 117 7.49 2.20 -0.65
C ILE A 117 6.13 2.61 -0.06
N MET A 118 5.60 3.77 -0.45
CA MET A 118 4.27 4.22 0.00
C MET A 118 3.16 3.27 -0.44
N SER A 119 3.23 2.76 -1.67
CA SER A 119 2.30 1.75 -2.17
C SER A 119 2.40 0.46 -1.36
N TRP A 120 3.60 0.02 -1.03
CA TRP A 120 3.86 -1.18 -0.24
C TRP A 120 3.26 -1.09 1.16
N ILE A 121 3.56 0.00 1.89
CA ILE A 121 3.05 0.22 3.25
C ILE A 121 1.52 0.20 3.27
N THR A 122 0.89 0.90 2.33
CA THR A 122 -0.56 0.97 2.25
C THR A 122 -1.21 -0.34 1.74
N LEU A 123 -0.48 -1.14 0.96
CA LEU A 123 -0.95 -2.42 0.44
C LEU A 123 -1.01 -3.49 1.54
N ILE A 124 -0.03 -3.51 2.43
CA ILE A 124 0.01 -4.46 3.56
C ILE A 124 -1.22 -4.30 4.47
N SER A 125 -1.71 -3.08 4.66
CA SER A 125 -2.88 -2.78 5.51
C SER A 125 -4.22 -2.78 4.77
N GLU A 126 -4.25 -3.18 3.50
CA GLU A 126 -5.47 -3.12 2.68
C GLU A 126 -6.43 -4.26 3.01
N LEU A 127 -7.57 -3.91 3.62
CA LEU A 127 -8.64 -4.84 3.96
C LEU A 127 -9.88 -4.65 3.07
N SER A 128 -10.19 -3.40 2.69
CA SER A 128 -11.51 -3.03 2.16
C SER A 128 -11.90 -3.75 0.87
N SER A 129 -10.99 -3.89 -0.09
CA SER A 129 -11.23 -4.63 -1.33
C SER A 129 -10.94 -6.11 -1.18
N SER A 130 -9.93 -6.45 -0.37
CA SER A 130 -9.51 -7.84 -0.16
C SER A 130 -10.59 -8.68 0.51
N ILE A 131 -11.34 -8.11 1.47
CA ILE A 131 -12.41 -8.82 2.20
C ILE A 131 -13.60 -9.20 1.32
N ILE A 132 -13.75 -8.56 0.16
CA ILE A 132 -14.84 -8.86 -0.79
C ILE A 132 -14.39 -9.87 -1.84
N LEU A 133 -13.11 -9.80 -2.23
CA LEU A 133 -12.56 -10.61 -3.32
C LEU A 133 -11.94 -11.93 -2.87
N TYR A 134 -11.69 -12.10 -1.56
CA TYR A 134 -11.01 -13.29 -1.06
C TYR A 134 -11.86 -14.55 -1.14
N THR A 135 -11.19 -15.68 -1.21
CA THR A 135 -11.77 -17.02 -1.02
C THR A 135 -10.91 -17.78 -0.03
N SER A 136 -11.37 -18.95 0.44
CA SER A 136 -10.59 -19.79 1.36
C SER A 136 -9.18 -20.14 0.84
N LYS A 137 -8.96 -20.11 -0.49
CA LYS A 137 -7.68 -20.40 -1.13
C LYS A 137 -6.82 -19.15 -1.37
N THR A 138 -7.42 -17.96 -1.31
CA THR A 138 -6.76 -16.68 -1.68
C THR A 138 -6.86 -15.66 -0.56
N GLN A 139 -6.89 -16.12 0.67
CA GLN A 139 -6.98 -15.28 1.85
C GLN A 139 -5.70 -14.45 2.01
N THR A 140 -5.86 -13.12 2.09
CA THR A 140 -4.76 -12.21 2.41
C THR A 140 -4.51 -12.19 3.91
N LEU A 141 -3.31 -11.81 4.33
CA LEU A 141 -2.95 -11.78 5.75
C LEU A 141 -3.83 -10.83 6.57
N THR A 142 -4.18 -9.66 6.01
CA THR A 142 -5.12 -8.71 6.64
C THR A 142 -6.52 -9.30 6.82
N VAL A 143 -7.00 -10.07 5.86
CA VAL A 143 -8.29 -10.77 5.97
C VAL A 143 -8.21 -11.89 7.02
N ALA A 144 -7.07 -12.60 7.12
CA ALA A 144 -6.87 -13.62 8.15
C ALA A 144 -6.91 -13.00 9.56
N ILE A 145 -6.18 -11.91 9.78
CA ILE A 145 -6.21 -11.16 11.05
C ILE A 145 -7.64 -10.73 11.40
N TYR A 146 -8.33 -10.12 10.43
CA TYR A 146 -9.70 -9.67 10.62
C TYR A 146 -10.65 -10.81 10.99
N ALA A 147 -10.55 -11.96 10.33
CA ALA A 147 -11.35 -13.14 10.61
C ALA A 147 -11.12 -13.69 12.03
N GLU A 148 -9.87 -13.71 12.52
CA GLU A 148 -9.54 -14.13 13.88
C GLU A 148 -10.05 -13.12 14.92
N VAL A 149 -9.98 -11.82 14.64
CA VAL A 149 -10.57 -10.78 15.51
C VAL A 149 -12.07 -10.95 15.65
N ILE A 150 -12.80 -11.20 14.56
CA ILE A 150 -14.26 -11.43 14.61
C ILE A 150 -14.62 -12.70 15.39
N ARG A 151 -13.77 -13.72 15.34
CA ARG A 151 -13.92 -14.96 16.11
C ARG A 151 -13.53 -14.81 17.58
N SER A 152 -13.16 -13.61 18.01
CA SER A 152 -12.62 -13.31 19.35
C SER A 152 -11.31 -14.03 19.68
N ASN A 153 -10.60 -14.54 18.69
CA ASN A 153 -9.31 -15.21 18.83
C ASN A 153 -8.14 -14.17 18.78
N PHE A 154 -8.13 -13.26 19.72
CA PHE A 154 -7.16 -12.17 19.74
C PHE A 154 -5.70 -12.64 19.82
N GLY A 155 -5.44 -13.80 20.43
CA GLY A 155 -4.10 -14.38 20.47
C GLY A 155 -3.57 -14.77 19.10
N ASN A 156 -4.40 -15.41 18.28
CA ASN A 156 -4.03 -15.77 16.91
C ASN A 156 -3.91 -14.53 16.02
N ALA A 157 -4.86 -13.59 16.12
CA ALA A 157 -4.80 -12.33 15.39
C ALA A 157 -3.51 -11.57 15.70
N ALA A 158 -3.09 -11.55 16.96
CA ALA A 158 -1.85 -10.91 17.38
C ALA A 158 -0.59 -11.66 16.90
N ALA A 159 -0.66 -12.97 16.69
CA ALA A 159 0.44 -13.74 16.14
C ALA A 159 0.72 -13.42 14.66
N TYR A 160 -0.33 -13.09 13.89
CA TYR A 160 -0.20 -12.66 12.49
C TYR A 160 0.29 -11.21 12.34
N TYR A 161 0.12 -10.36 13.35
CA TYR A 161 0.42 -8.92 13.27
C TYR A 161 1.91 -8.59 13.03
N PRO A 162 2.90 -9.28 13.64
CA PRO A 162 4.32 -9.03 13.37
C PRO A 162 4.73 -9.30 11.92
N GLU A 163 4.07 -10.24 11.26
CA GLU A 163 4.35 -10.59 9.87
C GLU A 163 3.85 -9.52 8.89
N THR A 164 2.81 -8.76 9.28
CA THR A 164 2.27 -7.66 8.46
C THR A 164 3.03 -6.35 8.62
N ASN A 165 3.77 -6.17 9.71
CA ASN A 165 4.44 -4.89 9.97
C ASN A 165 5.96 -5.07 10.12
N PRO A 166 6.71 -5.01 9.01
CA PRO A 166 8.17 -5.16 9.01
C PRO A 166 8.90 -4.04 9.77
N LEU A 167 8.20 -2.98 10.16
CA LEU A 167 8.77 -1.87 10.95
C LEU A 167 8.74 -2.14 12.45
N ILE A 168 8.04 -3.19 12.90
CA ILE A 168 8.04 -3.60 14.31
C ILE A 168 9.09 -4.71 14.45
N PRO A 169 10.24 -4.45 15.08
CA PRO A 169 11.19 -5.50 15.38
C PRO A 169 10.49 -6.55 16.26
N LEU A 170 10.59 -7.80 15.86
CA LEU A 170 10.10 -8.95 16.61
C LEU A 170 10.81 -8.96 17.96
N ASP A 171 10.20 -8.39 18.98
CA ASP A 171 10.63 -8.58 20.34
C ASP A 171 10.22 -9.99 20.76
N HIS A 172 11.13 -10.94 20.55
CA HIS A 172 10.95 -12.33 20.93
C HIS A 172 10.71 -12.51 22.44
N THR A 173 10.92 -11.47 23.24
CA THR A 173 10.67 -11.48 24.69
C THR A 173 9.17 -11.39 24.99
N ALA A 174 8.37 -10.70 24.16
CA ALA A 174 6.93 -10.61 24.35
C ALA A 174 6.20 -11.94 24.12
N ARG A 175 6.78 -12.86 23.31
CA ARG A 175 6.24 -14.19 23.05
C ARG A 175 6.37 -15.16 24.24
N LYS A 176 7.29 -14.92 25.16
CA LYS A 176 7.49 -15.72 26.38
C LYS A 176 6.68 -15.25 27.58
N SER A 177 6.16 -14.05 27.53
CA SER A 177 5.29 -13.50 28.57
C SER A 177 3.84 -13.84 28.25
N ASN A 178 3.16 -14.52 29.14
CA ASN A 178 1.71 -14.81 29.12
C ASN A 178 0.88 -13.52 29.27
N THR A 179 1.43 -12.37 28.97
CA THR A 179 0.76 -11.07 29.04
C THR A 179 -0.15 -10.93 27.84
N PRO A 180 -1.45 -10.68 28.00
CA PRO A 180 -2.35 -10.49 26.87
C PRO A 180 -1.82 -9.32 26.01
N VAL A 181 -1.58 -9.60 24.74
CA VAL A 181 -0.95 -8.71 23.75
C VAL A 181 -1.63 -7.33 23.68
N SER A 182 -2.90 -7.26 24.07
CA SER A 182 -3.66 -6.02 24.22
C SER A 182 -2.99 -5.01 25.17
N LYS A 183 -2.42 -5.48 26.29
CA LYS A 183 -1.70 -4.60 27.23
C LYS A 183 -0.35 -4.13 26.68
N ALA A 184 0.38 -4.98 25.97
CA ALA A 184 1.68 -4.61 25.41
C ALA A 184 1.57 -3.57 24.28
N VAL A 185 0.52 -3.62 23.46
CA VAL A 185 0.25 -2.66 22.38
C VAL A 185 -0.20 -1.31 22.96
N VAL A 186 -1.06 -1.30 23.97
CA VAL A 186 -1.55 -0.06 24.59
C VAL A 186 -0.42 0.68 25.34
N ILE A 187 0.46 -0.03 26.04
CA ILE A 187 1.59 0.59 26.78
C ILE A 187 2.61 1.24 25.83
N ARG A 188 2.72 0.78 24.58
CA ARG A 188 3.69 1.33 23.60
C ARG A 188 3.14 2.45 22.73
N LEU A 189 1.81 2.60 22.66
CA LEU A 189 1.14 3.69 21.92
C LEU A 189 0.93 4.96 22.76
N VAL A 190 1.20 4.91 24.08
CA VAL A 190 1.15 6.08 24.97
C VAL A 190 2.56 6.38 25.45
N PRO A 191 3.31 7.30 24.82
CA PRO A 191 4.57 7.78 25.36
C PRO A 191 4.24 8.66 26.57
N GLY A 192 4.57 8.22 27.77
CA GLY A 192 4.48 9.04 28.98
C GLY A 192 3.61 8.54 30.12
N GLY A 193 3.18 7.29 30.11
CA GLY A 193 2.53 6.67 31.28
C GLY A 193 3.58 6.35 32.36
N GLU A 194 3.78 7.27 33.28
CA GLU A 194 4.54 7.06 34.51
C GLU A 194 4.04 5.82 35.25
N ARG A 195 4.95 4.97 35.65
CA ARG A 195 4.70 3.87 36.56
C ARG A 195 4.35 4.50 37.95
N SER A 196 3.07 4.57 38.25
CA SER A 196 2.66 4.73 39.65
C SER A 196 2.73 3.33 40.28
N ASP A 197 3.85 3.03 40.93
CA ASP A 197 3.94 1.94 41.88
C ASP A 197 3.09 2.32 43.08
N GLY A 198 1.81 1.99 43.03
CA GLY A 198 0.88 2.09 44.13
C GLY A 198 1.14 0.96 45.12
N GLY A 199 2.00 1.22 46.08
CA GLY A 199 2.06 0.42 47.30
C GLY A 199 0.70 0.45 48.01
N SER A 200 -0.01 -0.66 47.95
CA SER A 200 -1.21 -0.86 48.75
C SER A 200 -0.82 -1.32 50.14
N ASP A 201 -0.67 -0.36 51.01
CA ASP A 201 -0.70 -0.60 52.47
C ASP A 201 -2.17 -0.65 52.88
N GLN A 202 -2.74 -1.84 53.08
CA GLN A 202 -4.04 -2.04 53.67
C GLN A 202 -3.86 -2.48 55.11
N SER A 203 -3.81 -1.54 56.00
CA SER A 203 -4.06 -1.76 57.43
C SER A 203 -5.33 -0.99 57.80
N TRP A 204 -6.48 -1.63 57.79
CA TRP A 204 -7.66 -1.24 58.53
C TRP A 204 -8.17 -2.45 59.28
N VAL A 205 -7.76 -2.54 60.55
CA VAL A 205 -8.45 -3.26 61.60
C VAL A 205 -8.87 -2.21 62.61
N GLY A 206 -10.14 -2.15 62.92
CA GLY A 206 -10.75 -1.30 63.91
C GLY A 206 -12.28 -1.29 63.74
#